data_e4dab395536a9f03503ace3f9143f03a
#
_entry.id   e4dab395536a9f03503ace3f9143f03a
#
_cell.length_a   1.000
_cell.length_b   1.000
_cell.length_c   1.000
_cell.angle_alpha   90.00
_cell.angle_beta   90.00
_cell.angle_gamma   90.00
#
_symmetry.space_group_name_H-M   'P 1'
#
loop_
_entity.id
_entity.type
_entity.pdbx_description
1 polymer ?
#
loop_
_entity_poly.entity_id
_entity_poly.type
_entity_poly.pdbx_seq_one_letter_code
_entity_poly.pdbx_strand_id
1 'polypeptide(L)'
;LRDRFTAPKVLMGQRGEKAAFMPNKFVFPGGALDSDDFDVPLAEGFHPTCAARLAEGCPRDISAALGVAAIRELWEETGLILGAKGPWHGDIPDDWKDFAEAGYLPSARPLQFVFRAITPMGRPRRFDARFFLVDADEIASDLDDFSGAEDELSHLQWIPLEEVRSFDLPFITEVVLAEVAHRAHATEPPSNVPFFHNGIEESLFLRLGGRGPLTGKQIADD
;
A
#
# COMPACT_ATOMS: atom_id res chain seq x y z
N LEU A 1 5.93 4.98 6.97
CA LEU A 1 5.75 5.67 8.25
C LEU A 1 7.11 6.11 8.79
N ARG A 2 7.34 7.42 8.91
CA ARG A 2 8.58 8.04 9.39
C ARG A 2 8.44 8.42 10.87
N ASP A 3 9.54 8.43 11.62
CA ASP A 3 9.62 8.86 13.03
C ASP A 3 8.60 8.14 13.94
N ARG A 4 8.28 6.89 13.64
CA ARG A 4 7.12 6.16 14.16
C ARG A 4 7.05 6.04 15.68
N PHE A 5 8.19 6.12 16.38
CA PHE A 5 8.25 5.99 17.84
C PHE A 5 8.27 7.33 18.60
N THR A 6 8.36 8.45 17.88
CA THR A 6 8.45 9.79 18.48
C THR A 6 7.32 10.69 17.98
N ALA A 7 7.31 11.05 16.72
CA ALA A 7 6.33 11.91 16.08
C ALA A 7 5.95 11.32 14.70
N PRO A 8 5.12 10.27 14.66
CA PRO A 8 4.87 9.50 13.45
C PRO A 8 4.26 10.35 12.34
N LYS A 9 4.87 10.24 11.15
CA LYS A 9 4.45 10.93 9.93
C LYS A 9 4.19 9.92 8.83
N VAL A 10 3.22 10.21 7.98
CA VAL A 10 2.87 9.43 6.79
C VAL A 10 3.20 10.20 5.53
N LEU A 11 3.77 9.52 4.51
CA LEU A 11 3.97 10.11 3.21
C LEU A 11 2.66 10.16 2.45
N MET A 12 2.33 11.33 1.93
CA MET A 12 1.15 11.55 1.08
C MET A 12 1.48 12.54 -0.02
N GLY A 13 0.74 12.43 -1.12
CA GLY A 13 0.76 13.38 -2.22
C GLY A 13 -0.64 13.81 -2.63
N GLN A 14 -0.75 14.94 -3.31
CA GLN A 14 -2.02 15.45 -3.83
C GLN A 14 -2.19 15.03 -5.29
N ARG A 15 -3.30 14.39 -5.60
CA ARG A 15 -3.67 14.07 -6.99
C ARG A 15 -3.96 15.34 -7.78
N GLY A 16 -3.48 15.36 -9.02
CA GLY A 16 -3.68 16.50 -9.91
C GLY A 16 -5.16 16.84 -10.11
N GLU A 17 -5.46 18.11 -10.42
CA GLU A 17 -6.82 18.61 -10.69
C GLU A 17 -7.54 17.84 -11.81
N LYS A 18 -6.79 17.36 -12.80
CA LYS A 18 -7.30 16.60 -13.95
C LYS A 18 -7.34 15.09 -13.73
N ALA A 19 -7.01 14.61 -12.55
CA ALA A 19 -7.04 13.19 -12.27
C ALA A 19 -8.43 12.59 -12.51
N ALA A 20 -8.51 11.47 -13.21
CA ALA A 20 -9.76 10.81 -13.56
C ALA A 20 -10.50 10.23 -12.34
N PHE A 21 -9.83 10.09 -11.21
CA PHE A 21 -10.36 9.56 -9.95
C PHE A 21 -9.83 10.39 -8.77
N MET A 22 -10.71 10.89 -7.93
CA MET A 22 -10.42 11.68 -6.72
C MET A 22 -9.47 12.87 -6.96
N PRO A 23 -9.77 13.81 -7.90
CA PRO A 23 -8.92 14.97 -8.14
C PRO A 23 -8.77 15.83 -6.88
N ASN A 24 -7.62 16.48 -6.74
CA ASN A 24 -7.24 17.35 -5.61
C ASN A 24 -7.19 16.70 -4.22
N LYS A 25 -7.48 15.41 -4.11
CA LYS A 25 -7.40 14.68 -2.83
C LYS A 25 -5.96 14.31 -2.48
N PHE A 26 -5.66 14.34 -1.19
CA PHE A 26 -4.44 13.74 -0.68
C PHE A 26 -4.60 12.23 -0.53
N VAL A 27 -3.65 11.48 -1.07
CA VAL A 27 -3.65 10.02 -1.11
C VAL A 27 -2.28 9.46 -0.73
N PHE A 28 -2.22 8.19 -0.39
CA PHE A 28 -0.95 7.46 -0.32
C PHE A 28 -0.44 7.20 -1.74
N PRO A 29 0.88 7.08 -1.95
CA PRO A 29 1.42 6.53 -3.19
C PRO A 29 0.81 5.16 -3.48
N GLY A 30 0.45 4.91 -4.76
CA GLY A 30 -0.09 3.63 -5.16
C GLY A 30 -1.05 3.67 -6.33
N GLY A 31 -1.09 2.59 -7.11
CA GLY A 31 -1.90 2.43 -8.29
C GLY A 31 -2.41 1.01 -8.52
N ALA A 32 -2.52 0.62 -9.77
CA ALA A 32 -3.08 -0.66 -10.17
C ALA A 32 -2.00 -1.73 -10.32
N LEU A 33 -2.40 -2.97 -10.13
CA LEU A 33 -1.59 -4.14 -10.48
C LEU A 33 -1.59 -4.29 -12.01
N ASP A 34 -0.41 -4.30 -12.61
CA ASP A 34 -0.19 -4.51 -14.03
C ASP A 34 0.25 -5.94 -14.35
N SER A 35 0.14 -6.32 -15.63
CA SER A 35 0.55 -7.65 -16.10
C SER A 35 2.04 -7.90 -15.88
N ASP A 36 2.86 -6.88 -16.06
CA ASP A 36 4.31 -6.96 -16.00
C ASP A 36 4.83 -7.10 -14.56
N ASP A 37 4.03 -6.70 -13.55
CA ASP A 37 4.34 -6.91 -12.14
C ASP A 37 4.49 -8.40 -11.76
N PHE A 38 3.94 -9.32 -12.56
CA PHE A 38 4.08 -10.76 -12.34
C PHE A 38 5.44 -11.32 -12.73
N ASP A 39 6.17 -10.62 -13.59
CA ASP A 39 7.44 -11.08 -14.16
C ASP A 39 8.66 -10.44 -13.47
N VAL A 40 8.46 -9.43 -12.63
CA VAL A 40 9.53 -8.75 -11.89
C VAL A 40 9.97 -9.59 -10.69
N PRO A 41 11.28 -9.91 -10.56
CA PRO A 41 11.79 -10.68 -9.45
C PRO A 41 11.86 -9.82 -8.17
N LEU A 42 11.40 -10.38 -7.05
CA LEU A 42 11.63 -9.80 -5.72
C LEU A 42 12.92 -10.35 -5.13
N ALA A 43 13.75 -9.47 -4.55
CA ALA A 43 14.88 -9.90 -3.72
C ALA A 43 14.40 -10.72 -2.52
N GLU A 44 13.34 -10.26 -1.88
CA GLU A 44 12.66 -10.96 -0.78
C GLU A 44 11.15 -10.76 -0.89
N GLY A 45 10.40 -11.86 -0.75
CA GLY A 45 8.94 -11.82 -0.67
C GLY A 45 8.43 -11.32 0.68
N PHE A 46 7.14 -11.15 0.80
CA PHE A 46 6.48 -10.76 2.04
C PHE A 46 6.82 -11.66 3.23
N HIS A 47 6.71 -11.10 4.43
CA HIS A 47 6.66 -11.92 5.63
C HIS A 47 5.55 -12.99 5.50
N PRO A 48 5.79 -14.26 5.92
CA PRO A 48 4.82 -15.36 5.73
C PRO A 48 3.41 -15.04 6.22
N THR A 49 3.27 -14.31 7.32
CA THR A 49 1.97 -13.85 7.84
C THR A 49 1.25 -12.94 6.85
N CYS A 50 1.95 -11.97 6.24
CA CYS A 50 1.38 -11.07 5.23
C CYS A 50 0.99 -11.84 3.98
N ALA A 51 1.86 -12.73 3.47
CA ALA A 51 1.58 -13.55 2.30
C ALA A 51 0.32 -14.41 2.50
N ALA A 52 0.18 -15.06 3.67
CA ALA A 52 -1.00 -15.84 4.00
C ALA A 52 -2.30 -15.01 4.01
N ARG A 53 -2.24 -13.76 4.51
CA ARG A 53 -3.41 -12.86 4.52
C ARG A 53 -3.75 -12.31 3.13
N LEU A 54 -2.75 -12.04 2.30
CA LEU A 54 -2.95 -11.60 0.92
C LEU A 54 -3.60 -12.69 0.05
N ALA A 55 -3.31 -13.96 0.32
CA ALA A 55 -3.90 -15.10 -0.38
C ALA A 55 -5.38 -15.31 -0.04
N GLU A 56 -5.87 -14.79 1.10
CA GLU A 56 -7.27 -14.97 1.51
C GLU A 56 -8.26 -14.32 0.53
N GLY A 57 -9.18 -15.10 0.00
CA GLY A 57 -10.20 -14.64 -0.95
C GLY A 57 -9.66 -14.29 -2.33
N CYS A 58 -8.47 -14.75 -2.69
CA CYS A 58 -7.90 -14.64 -4.03
C CYS A 58 -7.98 -15.97 -4.77
N PRO A 59 -8.44 -15.99 -6.04
CA PRO A 59 -8.56 -17.23 -6.82
C PRO A 59 -7.21 -17.81 -7.25
N ARG A 60 -6.16 -17.00 -7.23
CA ARG A 60 -4.76 -17.37 -7.50
C ARG A 60 -3.83 -16.57 -6.58
N ASP A 61 -2.64 -17.07 -6.38
CA ASP A 61 -1.63 -16.30 -5.64
C ASP A 61 -1.15 -15.11 -6.50
N ILE A 62 -1.41 -13.91 -6.01
CA ILE A 62 -0.98 -12.64 -6.61
C ILE A 62 -0.11 -11.84 -5.62
N SER A 63 0.30 -12.46 -4.52
CA SER A 63 0.97 -11.73 -3.44
C SER A 63 2.30 -11.11 -3.91
N ALA A 64 3.12 -11.85 -4.65
CA ALA A 64 4.38 -11.32 -5.17
C ALA A 64 4.14 -10.11 -6.08
N ALA A 65 3.23 -10.22 -7.05
CA ALA A 65 2.90 -9.14 -7.97
C ALA A 65 2.32 -7.90 -7.25
N LEU A 66 1.52 -8.08 -6.19
CA LEU A 66 1.06 -6.96 -5.35
C LEU A 66 2.20 -6.25 -4.63
N GLY A 67 3.23 -6.99 -4.22
CA GLY A 67 4.44 -6.41 -3.64
C GLY A 67 5.23 -5.61 -4.67
N VAL A 68 5.39 -6.16 -5.88
CA VAL A 68 6.04 -5.47 -7.00
C VAL A 68 5.29 -4.19 -7.35
N ALA A 69 3.96 -4.27 -7.57
CA ALA A 69 3.12 -3.10 -7.86
C ALA A 69 3.27 -2.00 -6.80
N ALA A 70 3.20 -2.36 -5.51
CA ALA A 70 3.32 -1.39 -4.43
C ALA A 70 4.69 -0.69 -4.41
N ILE A 71 5.77 -1.40 -4.78
CA ILE A 71 7.13 -0.84 -4.84
C ILE A 71 7.31 -0.01 -6.10
N ARG A 72 6.79 -0.46 -7.26
CA ARG A 72 6.81 0.28 -8.51
C ARG A 72 6.13 1.64 -8.36
N GLU A 73 4.89 1.64 -7.88
CA GLU A 73 4.12 2.86 -7.65
C GLU A 73 4.79 3.81 -6.63
N LEU A 74 5.41 3.25 -5.56
CA LEU A 74 6.18 4.06 -4.63
C LEU A 74 7.36 4.74 -5.35
N TRP A 75 8.08 4.00 -6.19
CA TRP A 75 9.21 4.51 -6.96
C TRP A 75 8.78 5.57 -7.98
N GLU A 76 7.80 5.26 -8.83
CA GLU A 76 7.29 6.16 -9.88
C GLU A 76 6.74 7.47 -9.28
N GLU A 77 5.89 7.37 -8.27
CA GLU A 77 5.21 8.52 -7.70
C GLU A 77 6.07 9.32 -6.71
N THR A 78 7.18 8.78 -6.20
CA THR A 78 7.95 9.46 -5.14
C THR A 78 9.47 9.46 -5.34
N GLY A 79 10.03 8.62 -6.19
CA GLY A 79 11.47 8.40 -6.30
C GLY A 79 12.09 7.62 -5.13
N LEU A 80 11.29 7.11 -4.20
CA LEU A 80 11.79 6.38 -3.03
C LEU A 80 12.05 4.90 -3.35
N ILE A 81 13.22 4.40 -2.94
CA ILE A 81 13.66 3.03 -3.20
C ILE A 81 13.35 2.12 -2.01
N LEU A 82 12.40 1.20 -2.19
CA LEU A 82 12.17 0.07 -1.29
C LEU A 82 12.74 -1.20 -1.91
N GLY A 83 13.98 -1.52 -1.57
CA GLY A 83 14.69 -2.62 -2.21
C GLY A 83 15.93 -3.06 -1.46
N ALA A 84 16.43 -4.23 -1.82
CA ALA A 84 17.70 -4.77 -1.37
C ALA A 84 18.79 -4.58 -2.44
N LYS A 85 20.01 -4.27 -2.04
CA LYS A 85 21.14 -4.21 -2.97
C LYS A 85 21.39 -5.56 -3.63
N GLY A 86 21.47 -5.56 -4.94
CA GLY A 86 21.76 -6.77 -5.71
C GLY A 86 21.67 -6.56 -7.21
N PRO A 87 22.28 -7.45 -8.00
CA PRO A 87 22.21 -7.38 -9.45
C PRO A 87 20.88 -7.95 -9.96
N TRP A 88 20.32 -7.31 -10.97
CA TRP A 88 19.25 -7.90 -11.76
C TRP A 88 19.78 -9.01 -12.65
N HIS A 89 18.97 -10.04 -12.88
CA HIS A 89 19.28 -11.14 -13.77
C HIS A 89 18.19 -11.27 -14.83
N GLY A 90 18.58 -11.25 -16.11
CA GLY A 90 17.66 -11.29 -17.25
C GLY A 90 17.27 -9.90 -17.74
N ASP A 91 16.16 -9.84 -18.47
CA ASP A 91 15.67 -8.60 -19.05
C ASP A 91 15.04 -7.73 -17.95
N ILE A 92 15.34 -6.43 -18.00
CA ILE A 92 14.80 -5.43 -17.06
C ILE A 92 13.68 -4.68 -17.78
N PRO A 93 12.43 -4.71 -17.24
CA PRO A 93 11.34 -3.92 -17.78
C PRO A 93 11.70 -2.41 -17.80
N ASP A 94 11.13 -1.67 -18.74
CA ASP A 94 11.49 -0.27 -18.96
C ASP A 94 11.30 0.60 -17.70
N ASP A 95 10.20 0.40 -16.99
CA ASP A 95 9.84 1.14 -15.77
C ASP A 95 10.78 0.85 -14.58
N TRP A 96 11.61 -0.21 -14.68
CA TRP A 96 12.52 -0.63 -13.63
C TRP A 96 14.00 -0.32 -13.92
N LYS A 97 14.31 0.27 -15.07
CA LYS A 97 15.71 0.50 -15.49
C LYS A 97 16.47 1.37 -14.50
N ASP A 98 15.91 2.52 -14.15
CA ASP A 98 16.58 3.46 -13.25
C ASP A 98 16.69 2.90 -11.82
N PHE A 99 15.69 2.13 -11.38
CA PHE A 99 15.72 1.41 -10.11
C PHE A 99 16.86 0.37 -10.09
N ALA A 100 17.01 -0.38 -11.17
CA ALA A 100 18.06 -1.38 -11.33
C ALA A 100 19.46 -0.73 -11.49
N GLU A 101 19.56 0.40 -12.21
CA GLU A 101 20.81 1.18 -12.35
C GLU A 101 21.26 1.76 -11.00
N ALA A 102 20.34 2.08 -10.10
CA ALA A 102 20.66 2.44 -8.72
C ALA A 102 21.22 1.26 -7.89
N GLY A 103 21.21 0.04 -8.45
CA GLY A 103 21.81 -1.16 -7.85
C GLY A 103 20.90 -1.90 -6.86
N TYR A 104 19.60 -1.78 -7.02
CA TYR A 104 18.61 -2.41 -6.14
C TYR A 104 17.69 -3.37 -6.89
N LEU A 105 17.19 -4.38 -6.16
CA LEU A 105 16.05 -5.22 -6.52
C LEU A 105 14.89 -4.91 -5.57
N PRO A 106 13.64 -4.88 -6.03
CA PRO A 106 12.50 -4.64 -5.15
C PRO A 106 12.41 -5.70 -4.05
N SER A 107 12.14 -5.28 -2.81
CA SER A 107 11.97 -6.17 -1.66
C SER A 107 10.64 -5.91 -0.97
N ALA A 108 9.76 -6.92 -0.97
CA ALA A 108 8.45 -6.85 -0.32
C ALA A 108 8.53 -7.24 1.18
N ARG A 109 9.70 -7.64 1.68
CA ARG A 109 9.88 -8.09 3.06
C ARG A 109 9.43 -7.08 4.12
N PRO A 110 9.73 -5.76 3.98
CA PRO A 110 9.32 -4.75 4.94
C PRO A 110 7.85 -4.36 4.87
N LEU A 111 7.15 -4.67 3.76
CA LEU A 111 5.75 -4.31 3.58
C LEU A 111 4.83 -5.10 4.52
N GLN A 112 4.08 -4.40 5.35
CA GLN A 112 3.07 -4.99 6.23
C GLN A 112 1.68 -4.77 5.61
N PHE A 113 0.96 -5.85 5.31
CA PHE A 113 -0.43 -5.76 4.85
C PHE A 113 -1.34 -5.37 6.01
N VAL A 114 -1.90 -4.16 5.97
CA VAL A 114 -2.61 -3.57 7.11
C VAL A 114 -4.10 -3.33 6.88
N PHE A 115 -4.56 -3.28 5.62
CA PHE A 115 -5.97 -3.03 5.32
C PHE A 115 -6.35 -3.53 3.93
N ARG A 116 -7.60 -3.99 3.75
CA ARG A 116 -8.22 -4.29 2.45
C ARG A 116 -9.56 -3.60 2.32
N ALA A 117 -9.85 -3.05 1.15
CA ALA A 117 -11.14 -2.47 0.84
C ALA A 117 -11.58 -2.78 -0.59
N ILE A 118 -12.85 -3.16 -0.74
CA ILE A 118 -13.47 -3.30 -2.06
C ILE A 118 -14.46 -2.15 -2.24
N THR A 119 -14.34 -1.44 -3.37
CA THR A 119 -15.26 -0.34 -3.70
C THR A 119 -16.70 -0.85 -3.81
N PRO A 120 -17.70 -0.12 -3.27
CA PRO A 120 -19.11 -0.49 -3.36
C PRO A 120 -19.59 -0.73 -4.80
N MET A 121 -20.58 -1.59 -4.93
CA MET A 121 -21.29 -1.79 -6.19
C MET A 121 -21.94 -0.48 -6.67
N GLY A 122 -22.11 -0.33 -8.00
CA GLY A 122 -22.74 0.86 -8.58
C GLY A 122 -21.79 2.07 -8.74
N ARG A 123 -20.53 1.98 -8.35
CA ARG A 123 -19.52 3.01 -8.65
C ARG A 123 -18.96 2.82 -10.07
N PRO A 124 -18.65 3.91 -10.80
CA PRO A 124 -18.09 3.84 -12.17
C PRO A 124 -16.77 3.09 -12.26
N ARG A 125 -15.97 3.16 -11.22
CA ARG A 125 -14.72 2.39 -11.06
C ARG A 125 -14.76 1.64 -9.75
N ARG A 126 -14.30 0.39 -9.78
CA ARG A 126 -14.22 -0.47 -8.60
C ARG A 126 -12.80 -0.99 -8.45
N PHE A 127 -12.34 -0.95 -7.21
CA PHE A 127 -11.02 -1.42 -6.82
C PHE A 127 -11.18 -2.47 -5.72
N ASP A 128 -10.28 -3.43 -5.71
CA ASP A 128 -10.00 -4.32 -4.59
C ASP A 128 -8.63 -3.90 -4.05
N ALA A 129 -8.62 -2.84 -3.26
CA ALA A 129 -7.41 -2.19 -2.79
C ALA A 129 -6.82 -2.90 -1.57
N ARG A 130 -5.50 -3.09 -1.58
CA ARG A 130 -4.69 -3.55 -0.45
C ARG A 130 -3.77 -2.44 -0.03
N PHE A 131 -3.73 -2.17 1.26
CA PHE A 131 -2.90 -1.12 1.83
C PHE A 131 -1.75 -1.75 2.61
N PHE A 132 -0.57 -1.26 2.32
CA PHE A 132 0.66 -1.70 2.96
C PHE A 132 1.23 -0.58 3.81
N LEU A 133 1.81 -0.95 4.94
CA LEU A 133 2.58 -0.06 5.80
C LEU A 133 4.05 -0.50 5.74
N VAL A 134 4.94 0.47 5.56
CA VAL A 134 6.38 0.27 5.62
C VAL A 134 7.01 1.32 6.56
N ASP A 135 8.05 0.92 7.29
CA ASP A 135 8.85 1.85 8.05
C ASP A 135 9.77 2.64 7.10
N ALA A 136 9.85 3.95 7.27
CA ALA A 136 10.71 4.78 6.44
C ALA A 136 12.20 4.42 6.59
N ASP A 137 12.60 3.82 7.71
CA ASP A 137 13.96 3.32 7.92
C ASP A 137 14.34 2.17 6.96
N GLU A 138 13.36 1.53 6.30
CA GLU A 138 13.57 0.50 5.29
C GLU A 138 13.76 1.06 3.86
N ILE A 139 13.58 2.36 3.68
CA ILE A 139 13.81 3.04 2.40
C ILE A 139 15.30 3.28 2.22
N ALA A 140 15.81 2.91 1.06
CA ALA A 140 17.24 2.95 0.77
C ALA A 140 17.73 4.30 0.21
N SER A 141 16.82 5.15 -0.27
CA SER A 141 17.09 6.49 -0.80
C SER A 141 16.89 7.58 0.27
N ASP A 142 17.24 8.82 -0.05
CA ASP A 142 16.96 9.97 0.81
C ASP A 142 15.46 10.20 0.91
N LEU A 143 14.94 10.22 2.14
CA LEU A 143 13.51 10.37 2.44
C LEU A 143 12.92 11.73 2.06
N ASP A 144 13.75 12.73 1.87
CA ASP A 144 13.35 14.10 1.57
C ASP A 144 13.65 14.49 0.10
N ASP A 145 14.21 13.56 -0.70
CA ASP A 145 14.46 13.77 -2.13
C ASP A 145 13.38 13.10 -2.98
N PHE A 146 12.47 13.91 -3.50
CA PHE A 146 11.42 13.52 -4.43
C PHE A 146 11.70 13.95 -5.88
N SER A 147 12.94 14.29 -6.20
CA SER A 147 13.31 14.77 -7.56
C SER A 147 13.13 13.72 -8.66
N GLY A 148 13.09 12.43 -8.29
CA GLY A 148 12.80 11.32 -9.20
C GLY A 148 11.31 10.99 -9.35
N ALA A 149 10.41 11.72 -8.67
CA ALA A 149 8.98 11.48 -8.75
C ALA A 149 8.39 11.89 -10.10
N GLU A 150 7.45 11.11 -10.61
CA GLU A 150 6.63 11.47 -11.76
C GLU A 150 5.56 12.51 -11.40
N ASP A 151 4.94 13.13 -12.42
CA ASP A 151 3.97 14.22 -12.25
C ASP A 151 2.56 13.77 -11.79
N GLU A 152 2.34 12.49 -11.41
CA GLU A 152 1.03 12.00 -11.02
C GLU A 152 0.58 12.55 -9.66
N LEU A 153 1.49 12.61 -8.69
CA LEU A 153 1.27 13.23 -7.38
C LEU A 153 2.06 14.53 -7.27
N SER A 154 1.40 15.56 -6.78
CA SER A 154 2.02 16.84 -6.41
C SER A 154 2.05 16.99 -4.89
N HIS A 155 2.80 17.98 -4.38
CA HIS A 155 2.85 18.30 -2.95
C HIS A 155 3.18 17.09 -2.05
N LEU A 156 4.10 16.23 -2.52
CA LEU A 156 4.62 15.11 -1.73
C LEU A 156 5.22 15.63 -0.42
N GLN A 157 4.75 15.09 0.70
CA GLN A 157 5.21 15.50 2.02
C GLN A 157 4.95 14.45 3.10
N TRP A 158 5.80 14.49 4.12
CA TRP A 158 5.62 13.72 5.34
C TRP A 158 4.68 14.47 6.30
N ILE A 159 3.44 14.02 6.42
CA ILE A 159 2.39 14.67 7.22
C ILE A 159 2.32 14.00 8.60
N PRO A 160 2.39 14.76 9.72
CA PRO A 160 2.16 14.21 11.06
C PRO A 160 0.80 13.50 11.14
N LEU A 161 0.75 12.32 11.74
CA LEU A 161 -0.51 11.56 11.86
C LEU A 161 -1.61 12.31 12.60
N GLU A 162 -1.27 13.20 13.52
CA GLU A 162 -2.21 14.05 14.26
C GLU A 162 -2.83 15.15 13.39
N GLU A 163 -2.13 15.59 12.33
CA GLU A 163 -2.54 16.68 11.46
C GLU A 163 -3.21 16.20 10.16
N VAL A 164 -2.99 14.92 9.79
CA VAL A 164 -3.37 14.40 8.47
C VAL A 164 -4.86 14.56 8.15
N ARG A 165 -5.73 14.56 9.16
CA ARG A 165 -7.18 14.74 8.98
C ARG A 165 -7.60 16.17 8.63
N SER A 166 -6.68 17.14 8.67
CA SER A 166 -6.93 18.50 8.19
C SER A 166 -6.87 18.63 6.67
N PHE A 167 -6.33 17.61 6.00
CA PHE A 167 -6.22 17.54 4.55
C PHE A 167 -7.51 16.98 3.92
N ASP A 168 -7.75 17.32 2.65
CA ASP A 168 -8.89 16.80 1.90
C ASP A 168 -8.65 15.36 1.46
N LEU A 169 -9.16 14.41 2.24
CA LEU A 169 -8.91 12.98 2.11
C LEU A 169 -10.11 12.24 1.49
N PRO A 170 -9.89 11.16 0.74
CA PRO A 170 -10.93 10.18 0.48
C PRO A 170 -11.36 9.47 1.78
N PHE A 171 -12.65 9.15 1.90
CA PHE A 171 -13.18 8.43 3.07
C PHE A 171 -12.37 7.18 3.43
N ILE A 172 -12.03 6.36 2.44
CA ILE A 172 -11.27 5.14 2.71
C ILE A 172 -9.86 5.42 3.24
N THR A 173 -9.24 6.52 2.80
CA THR A 173 -7.93 6.96 3.31
C THR A 173 -8.01 7.32 4.79
N GLU A 174 -9.08 8.00 5.23
CA GLU A 174 -9.30 8.30 6.66
C GLU A 174 -9.45 7.02 7.51
N VAL A 175 -10.15 6.01 6.97
CA VAL A 175 -10.31 4.71 7.65
C VAL A 175 -8.98 3.99 7.78
N VAL A 176 -8.20 3.94 6.70
CA VAL A 176 -6.86 3.32 6.71
C VAL A 176 -5.92 4.06 7.67
N LEU A 177 -5.96 5.39 7.70
CA LEU A 177 -5.15 6.19 8.65
C LEU A 177 -5.46 5.89 10.11
N ALA A 178 -6.71 5.55 10.44
CA ALA A 178 -7.05 5.10 11.79
C ALA A 178 -6.35 3.77 12.16
N GLU A 179 -6.29 2.83 11.23
CA GLU A 179 -5.53 1.57 11.43
C GLU A 179 -4.02 1.83 11.50
N VAL A 180 -3.48 2.71 10.63
CA VAL A 180 -2.07 3.13 10.66
C VAL A 180 -1.71 3.75 12.01
N ALA A 181 -2.54 4.66 12.53
CA ALA A 181 -2.32 5.30 13.83
C ALA A 181 -2.34 4.28 14.98
N HIS A 182 -3.28 3.32 14.94
CA HIS A 182 -3.35 2.22 15.91
C HIS A 182 -2.07 1.37 15.89
N ARG A 183 -1.46 1.20 14.72
CA ARG A 183 -0.27 0.39 14.50
C ARG A 183 1.05 1.16 14.49
N ALA A 184 1.03 2.45 14.75
CA ALA A 184 2.22 3.30 14.60
C ALA A 184 3.45 2.75 15.35
N HIS A 185 3.25 2.13 16.51
CA HIS A 185 4.32 1.58 17.34
C HIS A 185 4.50 0.04 17.19
N ALA A 186 3.72 -0.63 16.35
CA ALA A 186 3.82 -2.07 16.15
C ALA A 186 4.79 -2.40 15.01
N THR A 187 5.85 -3.14 15.29
CA THR A 187 6.87 -3.54 14.32
C THR A 187 6.50 -4.84 13.58
N GLU A 188 5.75 -5.72 14.25
CA GLU A 188 5.36 -7.01 13.68
C GLU A 188 4.16 -6.89 12.75
N PRO A 189 4.11 -7.71 11.69
CA PRO A 189 2.92 -7.80 10.84
C PRO A 189 1.66 -8.12 11.63
N PRO A 190 0.50 -7.55 11.26
CA PRO A 190 -0.75 -7.82 11.94
C PRO A 190 -1.15 -9.29 11.83
N SER A 191 -1.59 -9.89 12.93
CA SER A 191 -2.16 -11.24 12.93
C SER A 191 -3.50 -11.31 12.19
N ASN A 192 -4.23 -10.20 12.15
CA ASN A 192 -5.47 -10.03 11.40
C ASN A 192 -5.49 -8.66 10.71
N VAL A 193 -6.16 -8.60 9.56
CA VAL A 193 -6.21 -7.42 8.70
C VAL A 193 -7.67 -7.00 8.54
N PRO A 194 -8.04 -5.76 8.89
CA PRO A 194 -9.37 -5.23 8.61
C PRO A 194 -9.71 -5.30 7.12
N PHE A 195 -10.91 -5.75 6.83
CA PHE A 195 -11.41 -5.89 5.48
C PHE A 195 -12.76 -5.20 5.30
N PHE A 196 -12.79 -4.07 4.62
CA PHE A 196 -14.03 -3.38 4.27
C PHE A 196 -14.58 -3.97 2.97
N HIS A 197 -15.42 -4.98 3.12
CA HIS A 197 -16.06 -5.68 2.02
C HIS A 197 -17.39 -5.04 1.66
N ASN A 198 -17.49 -4.45 0.47
CA ASN A 198 -18.73 -3.89 -0.06
C ASN A 198 -19.35 -4.87 -1.06
N GLY A 199 -20.37 -5.62 -0.63
CA GLY A 199 -21.16 -6.51 -1.45
C GLY A 199 -22.24 -5.80 -2.26
N ILE A 200 -23.17 -6.59 -2.85
CA ILE A 200 -24.30 -6.06 -3.61
C ILE A 200 -25.38 -5.52 -2.66
N GLU A 201 -25.62 -6.21 -1.55
CA GLU A 201 -26.74 -5.92 -0.64
C GLU A 201 -26.30 -5.28 0.67
N GLU A 202 -25.03 -5.45 1.07
CA GLU A 202 -24.52 -4.94 2.34
C GLU A 202 -23.04 -4.56 2.27
N SER A 203 -22.65 -3.65 3.16
CA SER A 203 -21.26 -3.30 3.41
C SER A 203 -20.85 -3.90 4.76
N LEU A 204 -19.81 -4.76 4.73
CA LEU A 204 -19.34 -5.49 5.91
C LEU A 204 -17.94 -5.04 6.27
N PHE A 205 -17.70 -4.88 7.55
CA PHE A 205 -16.36 -4.71 8.10
C PHE A 205 -15.92 -6.05 8.69
N LEU A 206 -14.97 -6.69 8.03
CA LEU A 206 -14.47 -8.02 8.34
C LEU A 206 -13.03 -7.96 8.82
N ARG A 207 -12.52 -9.07 9.38
CA ARG A 207 -11.08 -9.23 9.64
C ARG A 207 -10.56 -10.50 8.98
N LEU A 208 -9.47 -10.37 8.26
CA LEU A 208 -8.72 -11.49 7.68
C LEU A 208 -7.72 -11.97 8.73
N GLY A 209 -7.77 -13.21 9.12
CA GLY A 209 -6.86 -13.67 10.16
C GLY A 209 -7.18 -15.04 10.77
N GLY A 210 -7.35 -16.07 9.96
CA GLY A 210 -7.45 -17.46 10.45
C GLY A 210 -8.81 -17.89 10.98
N ARG A 211 -9.74 -16.94 11.19
CA ARG A 211 -11.17 -17.25 11.25
C ARG A 211 -11.78 -16.76 9.94
N GLY A 212 -12.65 -17.55 9.33
CA GLY A 212 -13.36 -17.11 8.13
C GLY A 212 -14.03 -15.74 8.35
N PRO A 213 -14.41 -15.03 7.29
CA PRO A 213 -15.08 -13.75 7.42
C PRO A 213 -16.30 -13.94 8.34
N LEU A 214 -16.43 -13.05 9.34
CA LEU A 214 -17.61 -13.03 10.19
C LEU A 214 -18.82 -12.81 9.30
N THR A 215 -19.81 -13.66 9.40
CA THR A 215 -21.12 -13.45 8.77
C THR A 215 -21.90 -12.42 9.58
N GLY A 216 -22.87 -11.73 8.98
CA GLY A 216 -23.70 -10.74 9.69
C GLY A 216 -24.35 -11.28 10.98
N LYS A 217 -24.58 -12.60 11.08
CA LYS A 217 -25.04 -13.26 12.33
C LYS A 217 -23.96 -13.30 13.41
N GLN A 218 -22.70 -13.51 13.03
CA GLN A 218 -21.58 -13.57 13.99
C GLN A 218 -21.18 -12.19 14.54
N ILE A 219 -21.53 -11.12 13.85
CA ILE A 219 -21.31 -9.73 14.29
C ILE A 219 -22.37 -9.31 15.33
N ALA A 220 -23.55 -9.92 15.30
CA ALA A 220 -24.64 -9.59 16.20
C ALA A 220 -24.56 -10.33 17.55
N ASP A 221 -23.72 -11.39 17.63
CA ASP A 221 -23.60 -12.26 18.82
C ASP A 221 -22.31 -11.97 19.64
N ASP A 222 -21.43 -11.02 19.20
CA ASP A 222 -20.26 -10.49 19.90
C ASP A 222 -20.55 -9.05 20.42
#